data_f62abfce9dff47467d41569cc3706a31
#
_entry.id   f62abfce9dff47467d41569cc3706a31
#
_cell.length_a   1.000
_cell.length_b   1.000
_cell.length_c   1.000
_cell.angle_alpha   90.00
_cell.angle_beta   90.00
_cell.angle_gamma   90.00
#
_symmetry.space_group_name_H-M   'P 1'
#
loop_
_entity.id
_entity.type
_entity.pdbx_description
1 polymer ?
#
loop_
_entity_poly.entity_id
_entity_poly.type
_entity_poly.pdbx_seq_one_letter_code
_entity_poly.pdbx_strand_id
1 'polypeptide(L)'
;MSAVPGAAAYLIAEARAVYGRDPRVASQLAECEARLAQPLRVALAGSLKAGKSTLLNALVGQDIAPTDATECTRVVTWYRNGATPSVTARYDGDRSRPVPLQRRDGRLTFDLGDLTADRIDGIDVEWPARA
;
A
#
# COMPACT_ATOMS: atom_id res chain seq x y z
N MET A 1 -20.04 -0.18 12.14
CA MET A 1 -19.91 -1.47 11.41
C MET A 1 -20.50 -1.27 10.03
N SER A 2 -19.71 -1.34 8.99
CA SER A 2 -20.14 -1.03 7.61
C SER A 2 -21.00 -2.18 7.05
N ALA A 3 -22.24 -1.89 6.68
CA ALA A 3 -23.17 -2.86 6.05
C ALA A 3 -22.77 -3.18 4.58
N VAL A 4 -21.90 -2.37 3.97
CA VAL A 4 -21.55 -2.47 2.54
C VAL A 4 -20.79 -3.76 2.18
N PRO A 5 -19.76 -4.21 2.95
CA PRO A 5 -19.08 -5.46 2.62
C PRO A 5 -19.99 -6.69 2.66
N GLY A 6 -20.97 -6.72 3.58
CA GLY A 6 -21.91 -7.82 3.69
C GLY A 6 -22.86 -7.90 2.50
N ALA A 7 -23.40 -6.77 2.04
CA ALA A 7 -24.27 -6.71 0.87
C ALA A 7 -23.53 -7.10 -0.42
N ALA A 8 -22.27 -6.63 -0.59
CA ALA A 8 -21.46 -6.99 -1.74
C ALA A 8 -21.11 -8.49 -1.76
N ALA A 9 -20.73 -9.06 -0.62
CA ALA A 9 -20.47 -10.49 -0.50
C ALA A 9 -21.70 -11.34 -0.84
N TYR A 10 -22.88 -10.92 -0.37
CA TYR A 10 -24.13 -11.57 -0.70
C TYR A 10 -24.40 -11.56 -2.21
N LEU A 11 -24.27 -10.40 -2.86
CA LEU A 11 -24.49 -10.28 -4.32
C LEU A 11 -23.50 -11.14 -5.13
N ILE A 12 -22.25 -11.24 -4.69
CA ILE A 12 -21.25 -12.11 -5.35
C ILE A 12 -21.65 -13.58 -5.19
N ALA A 13 -22.13 -13.99 -4.02
CA ALA A 13 -22.59 -15.36 -3.79
C ALA A 13 -23.80 -15.71 -4.68
N GLU A 14 -24.78 -14.83 -4.79
CA GLU A 14 -25.93 -14.98 -5.70
C GLU A 14 -25.49 -15.05 -7.17
N ALA A 15 -24.63 -14.15 -7.60
CA ALA A 15 -24.08 -14.16 -8.96
C ALA A 15 -23.32 -15.46 -9.25
N ARG A 16 -22.58 -15.97 -8.28
CA ARG A 16 -21.87 -17.26 -8.40
C ARG A 16 -22.82 -18.45 -8.54
N ALA A 17 -23.93 -18.44 -7.82
CA ALA A 17 -24.94 -19.49 -7.92
C ALA A 17 -25.55 -19.56 -9.33
N VAL A 18 -25.76 -18.40 -9.97
CA VAL A 18 -26.38 -18.30 -11.30
C VAL A 18 -25.37 -18.50 -12.44
N TYR A 19 -24.21 -17.87 -12.34
CA TYR A 19 -23.26 -17.76 -13.46
C TYR A 19 -21.93 -18.52 -13.25
N GLY A 20 -21.75 -19.17 -12.11
CA GLY A 20 -20.49 -19.83 -11.73
C GLY A 20 -20.06 -21.00 -12.63
N ARG A 21 -20.93 -21.45 -13.55
CA ARG A 21 -20.58 -22.47 -14.55
C ARG A 21 -19.77 -21.92 -15.73
N ASP A 22 -19.80 -20.61 -15.96
CA ASP A 22 -18.96 -19.95 -16.93
C ASP A 22 -17.58 -19.67 -16.29
N PRO A 23 -16.48 -20.24 -16.82
CA PRO A 23 -15.15 -20.08 -16.24
C PRO A 23 -14.65 -18.63 -16.16
N ARG A 24 -15.05 -17.79 -17.12
CA ARG A 24 -14.67 -16.37 -17.15
C ARG A 24 -15.36 -15.61 -16.04
N VAL A 25 -16.68 -15.84 -15.89
CA VAL A 25 -17.48 -15.20 -14.84
C VAL A 25 -17.04 -15.68 -13.47
N ALA A 26 -16.79 -16.99 -13.30
CA ALA A 26 -16.28 -17.56 -12.06
C ALA A 26 -14.94 -16.93 -11.63
N SER A 27 -14.02 -16.72 -12.58
CA SER A 27 -12.74 -16.05 -12.31
C SER A 27 -12.94 -14.59 -11.86
N GLN A 28 -13.81 -13.83 -12.53
CA GLN A 28 -14.11 -12.44 -12.15
C GLN A 28 -14.76 -12.34 -10.77
N LEU A 29 -15.68 -13.23 -10.45
CA LEU A 29 -16.33 -13.28 -9.14
C LEU A 29 -15.34 -13.64 -8.03
N ALA A 30 -14.41 -14.58 -8.28
CA ALA A 30 -13.34 -14.92 -7.35
C ALA A 30 -12.39 -13.73 -7.10
N GLU A 31 -12.08 -12.95 -8.13
CA GLU A 31 -11.30 -11.72 -7.99
C GLU A 31 -12.03 -10.67 -7.15
N CYS A 32 -13.34 -10.51 -7.35
CA CYS A 32 -14.14 -9.60 -6.52
C CYS A 32 -14.19 -10.04 -5.05
N GLU A 33 -14.35 -11.33 -4.77
CA GLU A 33 -14.29 -11.87 -3.41
C GLU A 33 -12.93 -11.62 -2.77
N ALA A 34 -11.84 -11.90 -3.50
CA ALA A 34 -10.48 -11.64 -3.01
C ALA A 34 -10.25 -10.16 -2.69
N ARG A 35 -10.81 -9.24 -3.47
CA ARG A 35 -10.76 -7.80 -3.19
C ARG A 35 -11.54 -7.41 -1.95
N LEU A 36 -12.72 -7.98 -1.73
CA LEU A 36 -13.53 -7.72 -0.52
C LEU A 36 -12.87 -8.22 0.77
N ALA A 37 -12.09 -9.29 0.68
CA ALA A 37 -11.34 -9.84 1.81
C ALA A 37 -10.08 -9.01 2.16
N GLN A 38 -9.65 -8.10 1.29
CA GLN A 38 -8.48 -7.27 1.52
C GLN A 38 -8.80 -6.09 2.45
N PRO A 39 -7.81 -5.62 3.22
CA PRO A 39 -7.94 -4.38 3.98
C PRO A 39 -8.29 -3.20 3.06
N LEU A 40 -9.01 -2.22 3.61
CA LEU A 40 -9.28 -0.97 2.90
C LEU A 40 -7.96 -0.32 2.46
N ARG A 41 -7.88 0.03 1.18
CA ARG A 41 -6.74 0.74 0.61
C ARG A 41 -7.11 2.20 0.41
N VAL A 42 -6.31 3.10 0.96
CA VAL A 42 -6.46 4.54 0.80
C VAL A 42 -5.30 5.06 -0.02
N ALA A 43 -5.58 5.77 -1.12
CA ALA A 43 -4.57 6.41 -1.94
C ALA A 43 -4.49 7.90 -1.62
N LEU A 44 -3.28 8.38 -1.33
CA LEU A 44 -2.97 9.80 -1.16
C LEU A 44 -2.26 10.30 -2.41
N ALA A 45 -2.93 11.13 -3.19
CA ALA A 45 -2.39 11.73 -4.40
C ALA A 45 -2.44 13.26 -4.31
N GLY A 46 -1.55 13.94 -5.00
CA GLY A 46 -1.50 15.40 -5.04
C GLY A 46 -0.11 15.91 -5.45
N SER A 47 -0.02 17.21 -5.70
CA SER A 47 1.21 17.90 -6.08
C SER A 47 2.29 17.80 -5.00
N LEU A 48 3.52 18.19 -5.37
CA LEU A 48 4.62 18.32 -4.41
C LEU A 48 4.23 19.33 -3.31
N LYS A 49 4.60 19.03 -2.07
CA LYS A 49 4.30 19.86 -0.86
C LYS A 49 2.81 20.03 -0.54
N ALA A 50 1.93 19.22 -1.11
CA ALA A 50 0.48 19.25 -0.81
C ALA A 50 0.09 18.65 0.56
N GLY A 51 1.05 18.30 1.41
CA GLY A 51 0.79 17.76 2.75
C GLY A 51 0.48 16.26 2.80
N LYS A 52 0.72 15.49 1.72
CA LYS A 52 0.46 14.03 1.68
C LYS A 52 1.15 13.26 2.80
N SER A 53 2.45 13.50 3.00
CA SER A 53 3.22 12.84 4.06
C SER A 53 2.75 13.25 5.46
N THR A 54 2.38 14.50 5.65
CA THR A 54 1.81 14.99 6.91
C THR A 54 0.48 14.31 7.22
N LEU A 55 -0.40 14.17 6.21
CA LEU A 55 -1.67 13.47 6.37
C LEU A 55 -1.45 11.98 6.66
N LEU A 56 -0.52 11.33 5.96
CA LEU A 56 -0.20 9.93 6.21
C LEU A 56 0.33 9.72 7.63
N ASN A 57 1.26 10.57 8.08
CA ASN A 57 1.79 10.52 9.43
C ASN A 57 0.70 10.71 10.49
N ALA A 58 -0.25 11.61 10.23
CA ALA A 58 -1.42 11.81 11.10
C ALA A 58 -2.34 10.58 11.14
N LEU A 59 -2.58 9.92 10.00
CA LEU A 59 -3.38 8.69 9.92
C LEU A 59 -2.73 7.50 10.64
N VAL A 60 -1.42 7.40 10.55
CA VAL A 60 -0.65 6.32 11.22
C VAL A 60 -0.35 6.64 12.68
N GLY A 61 -0.44 7.91 13.08
CA GLY A 61 -0.09 8.37 14.43
C GLY A 61 1.41 8.40 14.70
N GLN A 62 2.25 8.36 13.67
CA GLN A 62 3.72 8.34 13.77
C GLN A 62 4.37 9.00 12.55
N ASP A 63 5.55 9.60 12.74
CA ASP A 63 6.35 10.17 11.66
C ASP A 63 7.13 9.08 10.91
N ILE A 64 6.44 8.43 9.97
CA ILE A 64 6.99 7.36 9.14
C ILE A 64 7.16 7.74 7.67
N ALA A 65 6.41 8.70 7.18
CA ALA A 65 6.55 9.19 5.81
C ALA A 65 7.61 10.28 5.74
N PRO A 66 8.58 10.20 4.80
CA PRO A 66 9.51 11.29 4.56
C PRO A 66 8.75 12.56 4.18
N THR A 67 9.00 13.66 4.90
CA THR A 67 8.36 14.95 4.63
C THR A 67 9.19 15.84 3.71
N ASP A 68 10.45 15.50 3.52
CA ASP A 68 11.34 16.25 2.63
C ASP A 68 11.15 15.84 1.17
N ALA A 69 11.35 16.78 0.26
CA ALA A 69 11.19 16.62 -1.19
C ALA A 69 12.33 15.80 -1.82
N THR A 70 12.70 14.70 -1.17
CA THR A 70 13.68 13.75 -1.67
C THR A 70 13.08 12.85 -2.75
N GLU A 71 13.88 12.11 -3.45
CA GLU A 71 13.53 11.26 -4.61
C GLU A 71 12.38 10.30 -4.36
N CYS A 72 12.11 9.93 -3.10
CA CYS A 72 11.01 9.05 -2.71
C CYS A 72 9.60 9.59 -3.04
N THR A 73 9.41 10.90 -3.27
CA THR A 73 8.11 11.48 -3.63
C THR A 73 7.67 11.19 -5.07
N ARG A 74 8.56 10.66 -5.90
CA ARG A 74 8.27 10.27 -7.29
C ARG A 74 7.89 8.80 -7.43
N VAL A 75 8.03 8.03 -6.36
CA VAL A 75 7.80 6.59 -6.35
C VAL A 75 6.54 6.27 -5.54
N VAL A 76 5.73 5.34 -6.03
CA VAL A 76 4.56 4.85 -5.29
C VAL A 76 5.04 4.08 -4.06
N THR A 77 4.64 4.56 -2.89
CA THR A 77 4.98 3.91 -1.62
C THR A 77 3.72 3.33 -0.99
N TRP A 78 3.78 2.05 -0.67
CA TRP A 78 2.73 1.31 0.02
C TRP A 78 3.06 1.23 1.50
N TYR A 79 2.14 1.66 2.35
CA TYR A 79 2.24 1.52 3.80
C TYR A 79 1.27 0.45 4.28
N ARG A 80 1.77 -0.50 5.05
CA ARG A 80 0.98 -1.61 5.60
C ARG A 80 1.26 -1.75 7.09
N ASN A 81 0.25 -2.21 7.83
CA ASN A 81 0.47 -2.63 9.21
C ASN A 81 1.28 -3.93 9.21
N GLY A 82 2.35 -3.97 10.00
CA GLY A 82 3.21 -5.13 10.19
C GLY A 82 3.70 -5.24 11.63
N ALA A 83 4.16 -6.40 12.03
CA ALA A 83 4.66 -6.62 13.40
C ALA A 83 6.01 -5.93 13.66
N THR A 84 6.82 -5.79 12.61
CA THR A 84 8.18 -5.24 12.70
C THR A 84 8.38 -4.19 11.61
N PRO A 85 9.03 -3.04 11.91
CA PRO A 85 9.37 -2.07 10.89
C PRO A 85 10.26 -2.67 9.81
N SER A 86 9.82 -2.59 8.55
CA SER A 86 10.62 -3.00 7.40
C SER A 86 10.33 -2.13 6.18
N VAL A 87 11.32 -1.98 5.32
CA VAL A 87 11.17 -1.32 4.02
C VAL A 87 11.79 -2.18 2.96
N THR A 88 11.06 -2.36 1.87
CA THR A 88 11.53 -3.12 0.70
C THR A 88 11.32 -2.26 -0.55
N ALA A 89 12.36 -2.08 -1.35
CA ALA A 89 12.27 -1.49 -2.67
C ALA A 89 12.06 -2.57 -3.72
N ARG A 90 11.07 -2.36 -4.60
CA ARG A 90 10.85 -3.16 -5.81
C ARG A 90 11.40 -2.39 -7.00
N TYR A 91 12.15 -3.06 -7.86
CA TYR A 91 12.85 -2.44 -8.98
C TYR A 91 13.07 -3.42 -10.14
N ASP A 92 13.24 -2.90 -11.34
CA ASP A 92 13.48 -3.67 -12.56
C ASP A 92 12.49 -4.85 -12.73
N GLY A 93 11.20 -4.63 -12.49
CA GLY A 93 10.14 -5.63 -12.58
C GLY A 93 9.98 -6.46 -11.30
N ASP A 94 10.46 -7.72 -11.29
CA ASP A 94 10.22 -8.63 -10.17
C ASP A 94 11.31 -8.64 -9.08
N ARG A 95 12.30 -7.76 -9.17
CA ARG A 95 13.38 -7.69 -8.19
C ARG A 95 12.95 -6.91 -6.96
N SER A 96 13.40 -7.34 -5.80
CA SER A 96 13.20 -6.61 -4.55
C SER A 96 14.41 -6.74 -3.64
N ARG A 97 14.66 -5.70 -2.84
CA ARG A 97 15.68 -5.75 -1.80
C ARG A 97 15.22 -4.99 -0.55
N PRO A 98 15.65 -5.42 0.64
CA PRO A 98 15.46 -4.63 1.85
C PRO A 98 16.22 -3.30 1.75
N VAL A 99 15.59 -2.24 2.27
CA VAL A 99 16.17 -0.89 2.34
C VAL A 99 16.47 -0.58 3.80
N PRO A 100 17.70 -0.17 4.13
CA PRO A 100 18.04 0.22 5.49
C PRO A 100 17.21 1.41 5.95
N LEU A 101 16.58 1.25 7.11
CA LEU A 101 15.86 2.30 7.81
C LEU A 101 16.85 3.14 8.61
N GLN A 102 16.85 4.45 8.37
CA GLN A 102 17.64 5.41 9.14
C GLN A 102 16.71 6.46 9.74
N ARG A 103 17.08 6.98 10.89
CA ARG A 103 16.44 8.18 11.46
C ARG A 103 17.43 9.33 11.42
N ARG A 104 17.07 10.40 10.73
CA ARG A 104 17.80 11.68 10.77
C ARG A 104 16.86 12.74 11.35
N ASP A 105 17.30 13.42 12.38
CA ASP A 105 16.53 14.49 13.07
C ASP A 105 15.12 14.04 13.48
N GLY A 106 15.00 12.80 13.97
CA GLY A 106 13.72 12.20 14.38
C GLY A 106 12.83 11.71 13.23
N ARG A 107 13.20 11.96 11.97
CA ARG A 107 12.45 11.57 10.78
C ARG A 107 12.99 10.28 10.16
N LEU A 108 12.09 9.49 9.60
CA LEU A 108 12.46 8.29 8.87
C LEU A 108 13.01 8.67 7.49
N THR A 109 14.16 8.12 7.14
CA THR A 109 14.76 8.24 5.81
C THR A 109 15.07 6.86 5.27
N PHE A 110 14.93 6.68 3.96
CA PHE A 110 15.22 5.44 3.27
C PHE A 110 16.52 5.62 2.49
N ASP A 111 17.48 4.76 2.78
CA ASP A 111 18.73 4.75 2.02
C ASP A 111 18.59 3.81 0.82
N LEU A 112 18.26 4.38 -0.32
CA LEU A 112 18.09 3.63 -1.57
C LEU A 112 19.43 3.21 -2.21
N GLY A 113 20.54 3.71 -1.69
CA GLY A 113 21.88 3.38 -2.19
C GLY A 113 22.05 3.77 -3.66
N ASP A 114 22.33 2.78 -4.50
CA ASP A 114 22.53 2.90 -5.95
C ASP A 114 21.24 2.87 -6.79
N LEU A 115 20.06 2.70 -6.15
CA LEU A 115 18.79 2.71 -6.84
C LEU A 115 18.33 4.14 -7.10
N THR A 116 18.23 4.49 -8.36
CA THR A 116 17.63 5.75 -8.81
C THR A 116 16.11 5.63 -8.94
N ALA A 117 15.40 6.74 -8.80
CA ALA A 117 13.92 6.75 -8.78
C ALA A 117 13.29 6.21 -10.08
N ASP A 118 13.98 6.32 -11.20
CA ASP A 118 13.55 5.81 -12.51
C ASP A 118 13.61 4.28 -12.63
N ARG A 119 14.38 3.62 -11.77
CA ARG A 119 14.49 2.15 -11.70
C ARG A 119 13.59 1.52 -10.66
N ILE A 120 13.01 2.32 -9.77
CA ILE A 120 12.17 1.84 -8.67
C ILE A 120 10.72 1.76 -9.12
N ASP A 121 10.15 0.57 -9.07
CA ASP A 121 8.73 0.31 -9.37
C ASP A 121 7.82 0.64 -8.18
N GLY A 122 8.35 0.56 -6.97
CA GLY A 122 7.61 0.88 -5.75
C GLY A 122 8.40 0.61 -4.48
N ILE A 123 7.93 1.18 -3.39
CA ILE A 123 8.46 0.95 -2.04
C ILE A 123 7.35 0.38 -1.18
N ASP A 124 7.60 -0.74 -0.52
CA ASP A 124 6.71 -1.33 0.48
C ASP A 124 7.27 -1.04 1.87
N VAL A 125 6.47 -0.40 2.70
CA VAL A 125 6.78 -0.07 4.10
C VAL A 125 5.83 -0.85 4.99
N GLU A 126 6.38 -1.71 5.84
CA GLU A 126 5.64 -2.32 6.94
C GLU A 126 5.98 -1.59 8.23
N TRP A 127 4.95 -1.23 8.98
CA TRP A 127 5.12 -0.49 10.22
C TRP A 127 4.05 -0.89 11.23
N PRO A 128 4.40 -1.13 12.51
CA PRO A 128 3.40 -1.39 13.52
C PRO A 128 2.56 -0.13 13.77
N ALA A 129 1.28 -0.18 13.37
CA ALA A 129 0.34 0.85 13.71
C ALA A 129 0.04 0.78 15.21
N ARG A 130 0.10 1.91 15.89
CA ARG A 130 -0.42 1.99 17.26
C ARG A 130 -1.95 2.02 17.17
N ALA A 131 -2.58 0.97 17.69
CA ALA A 131 -4.01 0.95 17.88
C ALA A 131 -4.43 1.98 18.95
#